data_bc7c98f634ee22a25b792001a41ca8aa
#
_entry.id   bc7c98f634ee22a25b792001a41ca8aa
#
_cell.length_a   1.000
_cell.length_b   1.000
_cell.length_c   1.000
_cell.angle_alpha   90.00
_cell.angle_beta   90.00
_cell.angle_gamma   90.00
#
_symmetry.space_group_name_H-M   'P 1'
#
loop_
_entity.id
_entity.type
_entity.pdbx_description
1 polymer ?
#
loop_
_entity_poly.entity_id
_entity_poly.type
_entity_poly.pdbx_seq_one_letter_code
_entity_poly.pdbx_strand_id
1 'polypeptide(L)'
;AVDSVYSEGPGEFEMYIIHQLEMIVRLMNVPAKRVMYTGTKVHPSAVIEFSDGRICHLIQRNDKNWSFKYTVINKENNAETIEIKSDYFKLFIDSLIEFFRTGEIKVSHDRTITVISIREALIKASIKPFEWVEIE
;
A
#
# COMPACT_ATOMS: atom_id res chain seq x y z
N ALA A 1 3.21 -14.44 8.55
CA ALA A 1 2.11 -13.53 8.36
C ALA A 1 2.55 -12.09 8.54
N VAL A 2 2.04 -11.24 7.68
CA VAL A 2 2.40 -9.82 7.66
C VAL A 2 1.62 -9.08 8.73
N ASP A 3 2.34 -8.27 9.51
CA ASP A 3 1.69 -7.41 10.50
C ASP A 3 1.45 -6.02 9.92
N SER A 4 2.48 -5.42 9.36
CA SER A 4 2.35 -4.08 8.80
C SER A 4 3.31 -3.87 7.63
N VAL A 5 3.02 -2.84 6.83
CA VAL A 5 3.86 -2.47 5.70
C VAL A 5 4.07 -0.96 5.72
N TYR A 6 5.31 -0.55 5.53
CA TYR A 6 5.67 0.84 5.31
C TYR A 6 6.18 0.94 3.88
N SER A 7 5.58 1.80 3.07
CA SER A 7 5.94 1.85 1.67
C SER A 7 6.24 3.26 1.17
N GLU A 8 7.12 3.35 0.18
CA GLU A 8 7.42 4.57 -0.55
C GLU A 8 7.34 4.27 -2.03
N GLY A 9 6.94 5.24 -2.81
CA GLY A 9 6.87 5.05 -4.24
C GLY A 9 7.06 6.33 -5.03
N PRO A 10 7.45 6.19 -6.29
CA PRO A 10 7.73 7.34 -7.17
C PRO A 10 6.47 7.86 -7.85
N GLY A 11 6.55 9.10 -8.30
CA GLY A 11 5.54 9.66 -9.17
C GLY A 11 4.47 10.45 -8.46
N GLU A 12 3.58 11.00 -9.25
CA GLU A 12 2.51 11.88 -8.80
C GLU A 12 1.44 11.05 -8.07
N PHE A 13 0.89 11.61 -7.00
CA PHE A 13 0.06 10.86 -6.07
C PHE A 13 -1.13 10.15 -6.74
N GLU A 14 -1.98 10.91 -7.40
CA GLU A 14 -3.20 10.30 -7.94
C GLU A 14 -2.94 9.27 -9.03
N MET A 15 -1.90 9.47 -9.82
CA MET A 15 -1.61 8.60 -10.95
C MET A 15 -0.81 7.36 -10.57
N TYR A 16 0.08 7.48 -9.59
CA TYR A 16 1.04 6.41 -9.33
C TYR A 16 0.82 5.67 -8.01
N ILE A 17 -0.04 6.17 -7.14
CA ILE A 17 -0.27 5.52 -5.85
C ILE A 17 -0.78 4.09 -6.00
N ILE A 18 -1.46 3.81 -7.10
CA ILE A 18 -2.03 2.49 -7.33
C ILE A 18 -0.98 1.39 -7.30
N HIS A 19 0.24 1.69 -7.72
CA HIS A 19 1.32 0.69 -7.71
C HIS A 19 1.71 0.30 -6.29
N GLN A 20 1.78 1.27 -5.38
CA GLN A 20 2.04 0.95 -3.97
C GLN A 20 0.87 0.18 -3.38
N LEU A 21 -0.35 0.55 -3.72
CA LEU A 21 -1.53 -0.10 -3.18
C LEU A 21 -1.64 -1.55 -3.62
N GLU A 22 -1.23 -1.86 -4.86
CA GLU A 22 -1.25 -3.24 -5.32
C GLU A 22 -0.41 -4.15 -4.43
N MET A 23 0.77 -3.70 -4.06
CA MET A 23 1.63 -4.48 -3.17
C MET A 23 1.03 -4.59 -1.77
N ILE A 24 0.60 -3.45 -1.23
CA ILE A 24 0.07 -3.42 0.13
C ILE A 24 -1.15 -4.33 0.26
N VAL A 25 -2.07 -4.23 -0.70
CA VAL A 25 -3.30 -5.02 -0.64
C VAL A 25 -3.00 -6.51 -0.73
N ARG A 26 -2.06 -6.89 -1.58
CA ARG A 26 -1.69 -8.30 -1.70
C ARG A 26 -1.03 -8.84 -0.44
N LEU A 27 -0.21 -8.02 0.21
CA LEU A 27 0.45 -8.45 1.43
C LEU A 27 -0.51 -8.54 2.61
N MET A 28 -1.42 -7.59 2.72
CA MET A 28 -2.37 -7.55 3.84
C MET A 28 -3.51 -8.55 3.67
N ASN A 29 -3.96 -8.71 2.46
CA ASN A 29 -4.94 -9.75 2.07
C ASN A 29 -6.27 -9.76 2.83
N VAL A 30 -6.72 -8.59 3.26
CA VAL A 30 -8.04 -8.39 3.84
C VAL A 30 -8.59 -7.06 3.33
N PRO A 31 -9.89 -6.83 3.42
CA PRO A 31 -10.44 -5.54 2.98
C PRO A 31 -9.93 -4.39 3.82
N ALA A 32 -9.93 -3.22 3.23
CA ALA A 32 -9.58 -1.99 3.93
C ALA A 32 -10.81 -1.41 4.60
N LYS A 33 -10.62 -0.75 5.74
CA LYS A 33 -11.70 -0.17 6.51
C LYS A 33 -11.80 1.33 6.31
N ARG A 34 -10.70 2.03 6.44
CA ARG A 34 -10.67 3.48 6.32
C ARG A 34 -9.27 3.97 6.05
N VAL A 35 -9.15 5.20 5.57
CA VAL A 35 -7.88 5.82 5.25
C VAL A 35 -7.80 7.23 5.81
N MET A 36 -6.57 7.71 5.99
CA MET A 36 -6.33 9.09 6.38
C MET A 36 -5.18 9.62 5.53
N TYR A 37 -5.37 10.80 4.95
CA TYR A 37 -4.28 11.47 4.24
C TYR A 37 -3.53 12.31 5.28
N THR A 38 -2.23 12.08 5.39
CA THR A 38 -1.44 12.68 6.45
C THR A 38 -0.36 13.63 5.94
N GLY A 39 -0.37 13.90 4.65
CA GLY A 39 0.65 14.74 4.02
C GLY A 39 0.13 16.06 3.53
N THR A 40 0.97 16.70 2.72
CA THR A 40 0.61 17.93 2.01
C THR A 40 0.60 17.63 0.52
N LYS A 41 0.27 18.64 -0.28
CA LYS A 41 0.30 18.46 -1.73
C LYS A 41 1.70 18.15 -2.24
N VAL A 42 2.72 18.71 -1.59
CA VAL A 42 4.11 18.51 -1.98
C VAL A 42 4.68 17.22 -1.41
N HIS A 43 4.20 16.84 -0.23
CA HIS A 43 4.68 15.63 0.46
C HIS A 43 3.50 14.73 0.81
N PRO A 44 2.95 14.02 -0.19
CA PRO A 44 1.81 13.14 0.06
C PRO A 44 2.18 11.95 0.93
N SER A 45 1.35 11.66 1.90
CA SER A 45 1.48 10.43 2.68
C SER A 45 0.10 10.01 3.17
N ALA A 46 -0.02 8.78 3.61
CA ALA A 46 -1.31 8.26 4.04
C ALA A 46 -1.18 7.08 4.97
N VAL A 47 -2.25 6.83 5.71
CA VAL A 47 -2.39 5.69 6.60
C VAL A 47 -3.61 4.92 6.15
N ILE A 48 -3.51 3.60 6.09
CA ILE A 48 -4.61 2.73 5.72
C ILE A 48 -4.86 1.76 6.87
N GLU A 49 -6.09 1.74 7.37
CA GLU A 49 -6.48 0.76 8.37
C GLU A 49 -7.28 -0.35 7.71
N PHE A 50 -6.88 -1.58 7.93
CA PHE A 50 -7.55 -2.74 7.36
C PHE A 50 -8.60 -3.30 8.31
N SER A 51 -9.46 -4.15 7.78
CA SER A 51 -10.63 -4.62 8.52
C SER A 51 -10.29 -5.41 9.79
N ASP A 52 -9.10 -5.98 9.85
CA ASP A 52 -8.64 -6.71 11.04
C ASP A 52 -7.82 -5.85 11.99
N GLY A 53 -7.79 -4.54 11.77
CA GLY A 53 -7.12 -3.60 12.67
C GLY A 53 -5.66 -3.31 12.35
N ARG A 54 -5.06 -4.02 11.41
CA ARG A 54 -3.69 -3.75 11.02
C ARG A 54 -3.60 -2.46 10.23
N ILE A 55 -2.46 -1.79 10.30
CA ILE A 55 -2.27 -0.48 9.71
C ILE A 55 -1.06 -0.47 8.80
N CYS A 56 -1.21 0.15 7.64
CA CYS A 56 -0.10 0.38 6.72
C CYS A 56 0.12 1.86 6.50
N HIS A 57 1.35 2.22 6.18
CA HIS A 57 1.74 3.61 5.92
C HIS A 57 2.34 3.71 4.52
N LEU A 58 2.08 4.81 3.84
CA LEU A 58 2.72 5.02 2.56
C LEU A 58 3.11 6.48 2.36
N ILE A 59 4.16 6.69 1.59
CA ILE A 59 4.65 7.99 1.20
C ILE A 59 4.81 7.98 -0.32
N GLN A 60 4.34 9.04 -0.98
CA GLN A 60 4.49 9.18 -2.42
C GLN A 60 5.48 10.31 -2.68
N ARG A 61 6.51 10.02 -3.49
CA ARG A 61 7.49 11.02 -3.87
C ARG A 61 7.24 11.40 -5.32
N ASN A 62 6.96 12.68 -5.58
CA ASN A 62 6.73 13.13 -6.94
C ASN A 62 8.06 13.29 -7.67
N ASP A 63 8.75 12.17 -7.83
CA ASP A 63 10.04 12.09 -8.48
C ASP A 63 10.08 10.74 -9.20
N LYS A 64 10.06 10.77 -10.52
CA LYS A 64 9.99 9.54 -11.31
C LYS A 64 11.21 8.64 -11.13
N ASN A 65 12.31 9.19 -10.65
CA ASN A 65 13.53 8.42 -10.43
C ASN A 65 13.59 7.79 -9.04
N TRP A 66 12.60 8.05 -8.19
CA TRP A 66 12.56 7.46 -6.86
C TRP A 66 12.23 5.97 -6.99
N SER A 67 12.81 5.15 -6.14
CA SER A 67 12.52 3.72 -6.15
C SER A 67 11.29 3.41 -5.33
N PHE A 68 10.67 2.26 -5.60
CA PHE A 68 9.69 1.70 -4.66
C PHE A 68 10.45 1.07 -3.51
N LYS A 69 10.03 1.34 -2.29
CA LYS A 69 10.61 0.74 -1.10
C LYS A 69 9.49 0.24 -0.20
N TYR A 70 9.64 -0.99 0.26
CA TYR A 70 8.66 -1.59 1.15
C TYR A 70 9.39 -2.18 2.34
N THR A 71 8.95 -1.84 3.54
CA THR A 71 9.40 -2.51 4.75
C THR A 71 8.23 -3.33 5.25
N VAL A 72 8.40 -4.64 5.23
CA VAL A 72 7.36 -5.58 5.64
C VAL A 72 7.73 -6.12 7.01
N ILE A 73 6.83 -5.95 7.98
CA ILE A 73 7.05 -6.41 9.34
C ILE A 73 6.10 -7.57 9.61
N ASN A 74 6.66 -8.70 10.07
CA ASN A 74 5.83 -9.85 10.39
C ASN A 74 5.41 -9.81 11.87
N LYS A 75 4.57 -10.76 12.26
CA LYS A 75 4.02 -10.78 13.61
C LYS A 75 5.03 -11.11 14.69
N GLU A 76 6.20 -11.59 14.31
CA GLU A 76 7.29 -11.82 15.26
C GLU A 76 8.24 -10.62 15.35
N ASN A 77 7.85 -9.48 14.77
CA ASN A 77 8.64 -8.25 14.76
C ASN A 77 9.94 -8.33 13.97
N ASN A 78 9.99 -9.22 13.00
CA ASN A 78 11.10 -9.23 12.04
C ASN A 78 10.72 -8.36 10.85
N ALA A 79 11.66 -7.58 10.36
CA ALA A 79 11.41 -6.65 9.28
C ALA A 79 12.34 -6.93 8.10
N GLU A 80 11.79 -6.79 6.90
CA GLU A 80 12.57 -6.86 5.67
C GLU A 80 12.26 -5.65 4.82
N THR A 81 13.29 -5.02 4.29
CA THR A 81 13.13 -3.89 3.40
C THR A 81 13.52 -4.30 1.98
N ILE A 82 12.65 -3.97 1.04
CA ILE A 82 12.83 -4.31 -0.36
C ILE A 82 12.79 -3.03 -1.16
N GLU A 83 13.76 -2.86 -2.06
CA GLU A 83 13.82 -1.70 -2.92
C GLU A 83 13.79 -2.13 -4.38
N ILE A 84 12.91 -1.52 -5.19
CA ILE A 84 12.74 -1.88 -6.59
C ILE A 84 12.69 -0.63 -7.43
N LYS A 85 13.43 -0.62 -8.52
CA LYS A 85 13.33 0.47 -9.47
C LYS A 85 12.02 0.37 -10.23
N SER A 86 11.43 1.52 -10.54
CA SER A 86 10.11 1.56 -11.16
C SER A 86 10.01 0.76 -12.45
N ASP A 87 11.11 0.67 -13.22
CA ASP A 87 11.10 -0.05 -14.48
C ASP A 87 10.85 -1.55 -14.34
N TYR A 88 11.17 -2.10 -13.18
CA TYR A 88 11.06 -3.54 -12.95
C TYR A 88 9.95 -3.88 -11.97
N PHE A 89 9.14 -2.91 -11.61
CA PHE A 89 8.17 -3.07 -10.53
C PHE A 89 7.20 -4.23 -10.77
N LYS A 90 6.61 -4.28 -11.95
CA LYS A 90 5.58 -5.27 -12.22
C LYS A 90 6.12 -6.71 -12.18
N LEU A 91 7.28 -6.92 -12.81
CA LEU A 91 7.90 -8.24 -12.81
C LEU A 91 8.26 -8.69 -11.40
N PHE A 92 8.78 -7.74 -10.62
CA PHE A 92 9.19 -8.04 -9.26
C PHE A 92 7.99 -8.35 -8.38
N ILE A 93 6.90 -7.60 -8.52
CA ILE A 93 5.69 -7.83 -7.74
C ILE A 93 5.18 -9.25 -7.94
N ASP A 94 5.13 -9.70 -9.19
CA ASP A 94 4.64 -11.03 -9.47
C ASP A 94 5.49 -12.11 -8.80
N SER A 95 6.81 -11.96 -8.87
CA SER A 95 7.73 -12.90 -8.24
C SER A 95 7.60 -12.89 -6.73
N LEU A 96 7.49 -11.70 -6.14
CA LEU A 96 7.44 -11.55 -4.71
C LEU A 96 6.14 -12.10 -4.15
N ILE A 97 5.04 -11.87 -4.83
CA ILE A 97 3.74 -12.37 -4.41
C ILE A 97 3.77 -13.91 -4.41
N GLU A 98 4.35 -14.49 -5.44
CA GLU A 98 4.46 -15.93 -5.51
C GLU A 98 5.26 -16.48 -4.32
N PHE A 99 6.33 -15.79 -3.96
CA PHE A 99 7.16 -16.19 -2.83
C PHE A 99 6.38 -16.14 -1.51
N PHE A 100 5.61 -15.07 -1.28
CA PHE A 100 4.85 -14.94 -0.04
C PHE A 100 3.60 -15.82 0.01
N ARG A 101 3.20 -16.37 -1.14
CA ARG A 101 2.03 -17.23 -1.17
C ARG A 101 2.34 -18.67 -0.85
N THR A 102 3.60 -18.97 -0.63
CA THR A 102 3.99 -20.32 -0.36
C THR A 102 3.10 -20.95 0.67
N GLY A 103 2.46 -21.93 0.28
CA GLY A 103 1.64 -22.60 1.23
C GLY A 103 0.31 -22.00 1.48
N GLU A 104 -0.15 -21.11 0.81
CA GLU A 104 -1.23 -20.58 1.07
C GLU A 104 -2.13 -20.23 0.45
N ILE A 105 -2.83 -20.03 0.08
CA ILE A 105 -3.77 -19.94 -0.03
C ILE A 105 -4.82 -19.37 -0.55
N LYS A 106 -5.73 -19.27 -0.34
CA LYS A 106 -6.86 -18.85 -0.78
C LYS A 106 -7.06 -17.44 -0.66
N VAL A 107 -7.34 -16.66 -1.62
CA VAL A 107 -7.69 -15.26 -1.59
C VAL A 107 -9.17 -15.19 -1.34
N SER A 108 -9.55 -14.58 -0.26
CA SER A 108 -10.94 -14.55 0.13
C SER A 108 -11.70 -13.29 -0.30
N HIS A 109 -11.02 -12.31 -0.90
CA HIS A 109 -11.68 -11.08 -1.34
C HIS A 109 -11.11 -10.60 -2.66
N ASP A 110 -11.81 -9.71 -3.32
CA ASP A 110 -11.38 -9.17 -4.62
C ASP A 110 -10.35 -8.07 -4.38
N ARG A 111 -9.11 -8.37 -4.69
CA ARG A 111 -8.00 -7.44 -4.49
C ARG A 111 -8.11 -6.21 -5.38
N THR A 112 -8.62 -6.38 -6.59
CA THR A 112 -8.77 -5.27 -7.51
C THR A 112 -9.75 -4.25 -6.95
N ILE A 113 -10.88 -4.72 -6.43
CA ILE A 113 -11.86 -3.83 -5.84
C ILE A 113 -11.26 -3.12 -4.62
N THR A 114 -10.50 -3.84 -3.79
CA THR A 114 -9.87 -3.26 -2.62
C THR A 114 -8.90 -2.15 -3.02
N VAL A 115 -8.07 -2.38 -4.02
CA VAL A 115 -7.11 -1.37 -4.50
C VAL A 115 -7.84 -0.12 -4.97
N ILE A 116 -8.88 -0.29 -5.77
CA ILE A 116 -9.63 0.85 -6.31
C ILE A 116 -10.34 1.60 -5.19
N SER A 117 -10.93 0.88 -4.25
CA SER A 117 -11.64 1.51 -3.13
C SER A 117 -10.70 2.35 -2.27
N ILE A 118 -9.51 1.85 -2.00
CA ILE A 118 -8.52 2.60 -1.23
C ILE A 118 -8.11 3.85 -2.01
N ARG A 119 -7.82 3.70 -3.30
CA ARG A 119 -7.41 4.84 -4.11
C ARG A 119 -8.46 5.94 -4.11
N GLU A 120 -9.71 5.58 -4.34
CA GLU A 120 -10.80 6.55 -4.35
C GLU A 120 -10.95 7.26 -2.99
N ALA A 121 -10.84 6.49 -1.92
CA ALA A 121 -10.94 7.05 -0.58
C ALA A 121 -9.76 7.99 -0.29
N LEU A 122 -8.56 7.65 -0.75
CA LEU A 122 -7.39 8.50 -0.53
C LEU A 122 -7.47 9.81 -1.31
N ILE A 123 -8.03 9.78 -2.52
CA ILE A 123 -8.24 11.00 -3.28
C ILE A 123 -9.20 11.92 -2.53
N LYS A 124 -10.28 11.36 -2.00
CA LYS A 124 -11.21 12.16 -1.17
C LYS A 124 -10.53 12.66 0.09
N ALA A 125 -9.74 11.81 0.75
CA ALA A 125 -9.08 12.17 1.99
C ALA A 125 -8.05 13.28 1.78
N SER A 126 -7.45 13.37 0.59
CA SER A 126 -6.44 14.39 0.31
C SER A 126 -7.02 15.82 0.35
N ILE A 127 -8.33 15.96 0.24
CA ILE A 127 -8.99 17.25 0.32
C ILE A 127 -9.15 17.67 1.78
N LYS A 128 -9.23 16.68 2.69
CA LYS A 128 -9.39 16.94 4.13
C LYS A 128 -8.31 16.18 4.90
N PRO A 129 -7.06 16.65 4.88
CA PRO A 129 -5.98 15.94 5.57
C PRO A 129 -6.26 15.77 7.07
N PHE A 130 -5.73 14.69 7.60
CA PHE A 130 -5.82 14.35 9.02
C PHE A 130 -7.23 14.01 9.51
N GLU A 131 -8.11 13.62 8.60
CA GLU A 131 -9.43 13.09 8.93
C GLU A 131 -9.58 11.71 8.34
N TRP A 132 -10.22 10.82 9.07
CA TRP A 132 -10.51 9.49 8.56
C TRP A 132 -11.60 9.54 7.51
N VAL A 133 -11.42 8.78 6.44
CA VAL A 133 -12.43 8.57 5.40
C VAL A 133 -12.75 7.09 5.36
N GLU A 134 -14.01 6.75 5.61
CA GLU A 134 -14.43 5.35 5.62
C GLU A 134 -14.51 4.79 4.21
N ILE A 135 -14.16 3.53 4.06
CA ILE A 135 -14.28 2.81 2.80
C ILE A 135 -15.54 1.96 2.88
N GLU A 136 -16.39 2.10 1.89
CA GLU A 136 -17.65 1.37 1.86
C GLU A 136 -17.57 0.08 1.07
#